data_e08416c893008f78937b8c5d39ae78fe
#
_entry.id   e08416c893008f78937b8c5d39ae78fe
#
_cell.length_a   1.000
_cell.length_b   1.000
_cell.length_c   1.000
_cell.angle_alpha   90.00
_cell.angle_beta   90.00
_cell.angle_gamma   90.00
#
_symmetry.space_group_name_H-M   'P 1'
#
loop_
_entity.id
_entity.type
_entity.pdbx_description
1 polymer ?
#
loop_
_entity_poly.entity_id
_entity_poly.type
_entity_poly.pdbx_seq_one_letter_code
_entity_poly.pdbx_strand_id
1 'polypeptide(L)'
;MTHAHYTNSGSEANDSAMKMVWYYNNALNRPEKKKIISRFKAYHGITIASGSLTGIPMMHNDFDLPLKQVLHTRCPHFWREGQEGETEEEFASRCAKELENLI
;
A
#
# COMPACT_ATOMS: atom_id res chain seq x y z
N MET A 1 -8.23 -1.05 -21.93
CA MET A 1 -6.79 -0.73 -21.76
C MET A 1 -6.11 -0.83 -23.12
N THR A 2 -5.32 0.17 -23.48
CA THR A 2 -4.63 0.23 -24.80
C THR A 2 -3.12 0.01 -24.70
N HIS A 3 -2.57 0.03 -23.50
CA HIS A 3 -1.12 -0.10 -23.26
C HIS A 3 -0.85 -1.03 -22.09
N ALA A 4 0.24 -1.79 -22.16
CA ALA A 4 0.74 -2.64 -21.11
C ALA A 4 2.25 -2.43 -20.93
N HIS A 5 2.72 -2.50 -19.70
CA HIS A 5 4.14 -2.44 -19.35
C HIS A 5 4.53 -3.78 -18.73
N TYR A 6 5.59 -4.36 -19.24
CA TYR A 6 6.10 -5.67 -18.81
C TYR A 6 7.44 -5.50 -18.09
N THR A 7 7.62 -6.28 -17.05
CA THR A 7 8.84 -6.33 -16.24
C THR A 7 9.24 -7.79 -15.96
N ASN A 8 10.44 -8.01 -15.42
CA ASN A 8 10.94 -9.35 -15.12
C ASN A 8 10.40 -9.91 -13.79
N SER A 9 9.84 -9.06 -12.94
CA SER A 9 9.32 -9.46 -11.62
C SER A 9 8.19 -8.56 -11.14
N GLY A 10 7.40 -9.06 -10.18
CA GLY A 10 6.39 -8.25 -9.49
C GLY A 10 6.99 -7.08 -8.70
N SER A 11 8.20 -7.24 -8.14
CA SER A 11 8.91 -6.15 -7.46
C SER A 11 9.20 -5.00 -8.42
N GLU A 12 9.74 -5.29 -9.60
CA GLU A 12 10.00 -4.28 -10.63
C GLU A 12 8.71 -3.62 -11.14
N ALA A 13 7.63 -4.40 -11.28
CA ALA A 13 6.32 -3.87 -11.66
C ALA A 13 5.82 -2.84 -10.63
N ASN A 14 5.89 -3.15 -9.35
CA ASN A 14 5.47 -2.27 -8.27
C ASN A 14 6.37 -1.02 -8.17
N ASP A 15 7.68 -1.18 -8.27
CA ASP A 15 8.63 -0.05 -8.30
C ASP A 15 8.34 0.90 -9.47
N SER A 16 8.08 0.33 -10.66
CA SER A 16 7.72 1.10 -11.84
C SER A 16 6.38 1.83 -11.66
N ALA A 17 5.38 1.15 -11.09
CA ALA A 17 4.07 1.76 -10.83
C ALA A 17 4.18 2.95 -9.87
N MET A 18 4.93 2.84 -8.76
CA MET A 18 5.18 3.94 -7.85
C MET A 18 5.83 5.14 -8.56
N LYS A 19 6.88 4.89 -9.35
CA LYS A 19 7.55 5.94 -10.12
C LYS A 19 6.60 6.62 -11.11
N MET A 20 5.76 5.84 -11.80
CA MET A 20 4.77 6.38 -12.73
C MET A 20 3.74 7.27 -12.04
N VAL A 21 3.25 6.87 -10.86
CA VAL A 21 2.33 7.69 -10.06
C VAL A 21 2.98 9.01 -9.66
N TRP A 22 4.23 8.99 -9.20
CA TRP A 22 4.94 10.20 -8.82
C TRP A 22 5.23 11.10 -10.03
N TYR A 23 5.67 10.52 -11.14
CA TYR A 23 5.89 11.25 -12.39
C TYR A 23 4.60 11.92 -12.89
N TYR A 24 3.50 11.16 -12.93
CA TYR A 24 2.19 11.66 -13.34
C TYR A 24 1.73 12.85 -12.49
N ASN A 25 1.83 12.74 -11.17
CA ASN A 25 1.45 13.83 -10.29
C ASN A 25 2.37 15.06 -10.42
N ASN A 26 3.67 14.86 -10.63
CA ASN A 26 4.60 15.96 -10.92
C ASN A 26 4.23 16.67 -12.25
N ALA A 27 3.93 15.90 -13.29
CA ALA A 27 3.53 16.46 -14.59
C ALA A 27 2.22 17.27 -14.50
N LEU A 28 1.36 16.95 -13.53
CA LEU A 28 0.12 17.68 -13.23
C LEU A 28 0.30 18.81 -12.21
N ASN A 29 1.52 19.19 -11.87
CA ASN A 29 1.82 20.19 -10.82
C ASN A 29 1.18 19.85 -9.45
N ARG A 30 1.19 18.57 -9.07
CA ARG A 30 0.69 18.03 -7.80
C ARG A 30 1.82 17.36 -7.02
N PRO A 31 2.92 18.07 -6.65
CA PRO A 31 4.12 17.47 -6.07
C PRO A 31 3.84 16.79 -4.70
N GLU A 32 2.79 17.22 -3.99
CA GLU A 32 2.41 16.67 -2.68
C GLU A 32 1.70 15.32 -2.76
N LYS A 33 1.19 14.92 -3.93
CA LYS A 33 0.51 13.63 -4.11
C LYS A 33 1.49 12.48 -4.28
N LYS A 34 2.15 12.11 -3.20
CA LYS A 34 3.19 11.07 -3.15
C LYS A 34 2.81 9.87 -2.27
N LYS A 35 1.75 9.98 -1.46
CA LYS A 35 1.32 8.88 -0.60
C LYS A 35 0.92 7.66 -1.43
N ILE A 36 1.38 6.51 -1.02
CA ILE A 36 0.93 5.19 -1.51
C ILE A 36 0.42 4.43 -0.29
N ILE A 37 -0.77 3.85 -0.39
CA ILE A 37 -1.36 3.11 0.72
C ILE A 37 -1.39 1.63 0.37
N SER A 38 -0.85 0.83 1.25
CA SER A 38 -0.87 -0.63 1.19
C SER A 38 -1.61 -1.20 2.41
N ARG A 39 -1.62 -2.51 2.57
CA ARG A 39 -2.28 -3.20 3.69
C ARG A 39 -1.28 -3.99 4.52
N PHE A 40 -1.46 -3.98 5.82
CA PHE A 40 -0.77 -4.94 6.69
C PHE A 40 -1.04 -6.38 6.23
N LYS A 41 -0.06 -7.25 6.41
CA LYS A 41 -0.08 -8.67 6.01
C LYS A 41 -0.10 -8.92 4.49
N ALA A 42 -0.05 -7.88 3.64
CA ALA A 42 0.11 -8.02 2.19
C ALA A 42 1.58 -8.15 1.81
N TYR A 43 1.87 -8.89 0.74
CA TYR A 43 3.21 -9.01 0.16
C TYR A 43 3.23 -8.38 -1.23
N HIS A 44 4.20 -7.51 -1.48
CA HIS A 44 4.31 -6.77 -2.75
C HIS A 44 5.71 -6.82 -3.38
N GLY A 45 6.67 -7.44 -2.74
CA GLY A 45 8.03 -7.59 -3.26
C GLY A 45 9.10 -7.28 -2.22
N ILE A 46 10.36 -7.24 -2.67
CA ILE A 46 11.54 -7.17 -1.80
C ILE A 46 12.49 -6.00 -2.12
N THR A 47 12.27 -5.25 -3.20
CA THR A 47 13.04 -4.03 -3.48
C THR A 47 12.70 -2.93 -2.46
N ILE A 48 13.47 -1.86 -2.43
CA ILE A 48 13.23 -0.74 -1.49
C ILE A 48 11.78 -0.24 -1.58
N ALA A 49 11.26 -0.03 -2.80
CA ALA A 49 9.91 0.48 -2.97
C ALA A 49 8.85 -0.62 -2.77
N SER A 50 8.96 -1.76 -3.43
CA SER A 50 7.98 -2.85 -3.26
C SER A 50 8.04 -3.50 -1.88
N GLY A 51 9.22 -3.57 -1.26
CA GLY A 51 9.39 -3.99 0.12
C GLY A 51 8.72 -3.02 1.09
N SER A 52 8.75 -1.72 0.81
CA SER A 52 7.99 -0.72 1.57
C SER A 52 6.47 -0.94 1.46
N LEU A 53 5.97 -1.38 0.30
CA LEU A 53 4.54 -1.72 0.13
C LEU A 53 4.16 -3.01 0.88
N THR A 54 5.10 -3.94 1.05
CA THR A 54 4.88 -5.17 1.80
C THR A 54 4.52 -4.82 3.25
N GLY A 55 3.38 -5.30 3.73
CA GLY A 55 2.85 -4.98 5.06
C GLY A 55 3.21 -6.03 6.12
N ILE A 56 4.41 -6.59 6.05
CA ILE A 56 4.95 -7.62 6.97
C ILE A 56 6.09 -6.99 7.76
N PRO A 57 5.89 -6.63 9.05
CA PRO A 57 6.86 -5.83 9.81
C PRO A 57 8.27 -6.41 9.85
N MET A 58 8.41 -7.72 9.93
CA MET A 58 9.73 -8.38 9.94
C MET A 58 10.53 -8.15 8.65
N MET A 59 9.88 -7.75 7.56
CA MET A 59 10.54 -7.40 6.29
C MET A 59 10.95 -5.93 6.23
N HIS A 60 10.61 -5.17 7.24
CA HIS A 60 10.99 -3.76 7.39
C HIS A 60 12.10 -3.57 8.42
N ASN A 61 12.06 -4.37 9.47
CA ASN A 61 13.05 -4.30 10.54
C ASN A 61 14.45 -4.50 9.96
N ASP A 62 15.41 -3.74 10.44
CA ASP A 62 16.82 -3.77 10.04
C ASP A 62 17.11 -3.34 8.58
N PHE A 63 16.09 -2.88 7.83
CA PHE A 63 16.21 -2.43 6.44
C PHE A 63 15.81 -0.95 6.22
N ASP A 64 15.56 -0.21 7.28
CA ASP A 64 15.11 1.20 7.24
C ASP A 64 13.82 1.40 6.42
N LEU A 65 12.93 0.39 6.44
CA LEU A 65 11.64 0.43 5.74
C LEU A 65 10.47 0.58 6.74
N PRO A 66 9.32 1.04 6.29
CA PRO A 66 8.96 1.48 4.92
C PRO A 66 9.40 2.91 4.61
N LEU A 67 9.43 3.28 3.33
CA LEU A 67 9.58 4.65 2.88
C LEU A 67 8.47 5.54 3.46
N LYS A 68 8.77 6.80 3.78
CA LYS A 68 7.83 7.75 4.41
C LYS A 68 6.51 7.93 3.66
N GLN A 69 6.53 7.79 2.34
CA GLN A 69 5.37 7.95 1.48
C GLN A 69 4.46 6.73 1.47
N VAL A 70 4.93 5.59 1.99
CA VAL A 70 4.16 4.35 2.04
C VAL A 70 3.51 4.21 3.41
N LEU A 71 2.19 4.18 3.41
CA LEU A 71 1.37 4.00 4.61
C LEU A 71 0.67 2.64 4.55
N HIS A 72 0.36 2.09 5.71
CA HIS A 72 -0.34 0.81 5.79
C HIS A 72 -1.67 0.97 6.52
N THR A 73 -2.72 0.46 5.89
CA THR A 73 -4.04 0.33 6.50
C THR A 73 -4.27 -1.10 6.97
N ARG A 74 -5.34 -1.31 7.72
CA ARG A 74 -5.72 -2.61 8.29
C ARG A 74 -5.88 -3.69 7.21
N CYS A 75 -5.52 -4.93 7.56
CA CYS A 75 -5.89 -6.11 6.78
C CYS A 75 -7.40 -6.36 6.95
N PRO A 76 -8.19 -6.43 5.86
CA PRO A 76 -9.65 -6.62 5.95
C PRO A 76 -10.01 -8.09 6.20
N HIS A 77 -9.51 -8.65 7.29
CA HIS A 77 -9.74 -10.04 7.68
C HIS A 77 -10.69 -10.09 8.86
N PHE A 78 -12.00 -10.02 8.58
CA PHE A 78 -13.05 -9.94 9.60
C PHE A 78 -12.91 -10.98 10.72
N TRP A 79 -12.68 -12.23 10.38
CA TRP A 79 -12.55 -13.31 11.36
C TRP A 79 -11.47 -13.10 12.43
N ARG A 80 -10.37 -12.38 12.07
CA ARG A 80 -9.24 -12.12 12.99
C ARG A 80 -9.22 -10.71 13.58
N GLU A 81 -9.80 -9.77 12.87
CA GLU A 81 -9.65 -8.34 13.16
C GLU A 81 -10.99 -7.69 13.55
N GLY A 82 -12.09 -8.45 13.42
CA GLY A 82 -13.42 -8.03 13.89
C GLY A 82 -13.46 -7.94 15.41
N GLN A 83 -14.26 -7.03 15.92
CA GLN A 83 -14.52 -6.85 17.35
C GLN A 83 -15.68 -7.74 17.82
N GLU A 84 -15.75 -8.02 19.10
CA GLU A 84 -16.86 -8.79 19.67
C GLU A 84 -18.19 -8.09 19.41
N GLY A 85 -19.13 -8.81 18.80
CA GLY A 85 -20.44 -8.27 18.44
C GLY A 85 -20.49 -7.43 17.16
N GLU A 86 -19.32 -7.16 16.51
CA GLU A 86 -19.27 -6.42 15.27
C GLU A 86 -19.72 -7.29 14.09
N THR A 87 -20.58 -6.77 13.24
CA THR A 87 -20.95 -7.42 11.97
C THR A 87 -19.85 -7.21 10.92
N GLU A 88 -19.84 -8.04 9.87
CA GLU A 88 -18.89 -7.89 8.75
C GLU A 88 -19.06 -6.54 8.02
N GLU A 89 -20.28 -6.02 7.93
CA GLU A 89 -20.57 -4.73 7.32
C GLU A 89 -20.03 -3.56 8.15
N GLU A 90 -20.21 -3.61 9.47
CA GLU A 90 -19.63 -2.62 10.40
C GLU A 90 -18.10 -2.66 10.36
N PHE A 91 -17.50 -3.84 10.34
CA PHE A 91 -16.07 -4.02 10.17
C PHE A 91 -15.56 -3.43 8.84
N ALA A 92 -16.25 -3.70 7.74
CA ALA A 92 -15.89 -3.13 6.42
C ALA A 92 -15.96 -1.59 6.44
N SER A 93 -16.99 -1.04 7.06
CA SER A 93 -17.16 0.41 7.24
C SER A 93 -16.03 1.01 8.09
N ARG A 94 -15.62 0.33 9.17
CA ARG A 94 -14.48 0.72 9.99
C ARG A 94 -13.17 0.69 9.22
N CYS A 95 -12.92 -0.34 8.42
CA CYS A 95 -11.75 -0.41 7.55
C CYS A 95 -11.71 0.74 6.52
N ALA A 96 -12.85 1.07 5.93
CA ALA A 96 -12.96 2.19 5.00
C ALA A 96 -12.67 3.54 5.69
N LYS A 97 -13.15 3.73 6.92
CA LYS A 97 -12.89 4.94 7.71
C LYS A 97 -11.41 5.06 8.11
N GLU A 98 -10.77 3.96 8.47
CA GLU A 98 -9.33 3.94 8.75
C GLU A 98 -8.51 4.33 7.50
N LEU A 99 -8.90 3.83 6.33
CA LEU A 99 -8.27 4.21 5.06
C LEU A 99 -8.47 5.70 4.77
N GLU A 100 -9.68 6.23 4.93
CA GLU A 100 -9.98 7.65 4.75
C GLU A 100 -9.10 8.54 5.64
N ASN A 101 -8.85 8.14 6.87
CA ASN A 101 -8.02 8.89 7.82
C ASN A 101 -6.52 8.93 7.43
N LEU A 102 -6.05 8.05 6.53
CA LEU A 102 -4.68 8.04 6.03
C LEU A 102 -4.48 8.98 4.83
N ILE A 103 -5.56 9.34 4.15
CA ILE A 103 -5.53 10.21 2.97
C ILE A 103 -5.34 11.67 3.37
#